data_8c26b0c840546792e2bc0d9109605a3b
#
_entry.id   8c26b0c840546792e2bc0d9109605a3b
#
_cell.length_a   1.000
_cell.length_b   1.000
_cell.length_c   1.000
_cell.angle_alpha   90.00
_cell.angle_beta   90.00
_cell.angle_gamma   90.00
#
_symmetry.space_group_name_H-M   'P 1'
#
loop_
_entity.id
_entity.type
_entity.pdbx_description
1 polymer ?
#
loop_
_entity_poly.entity_id
_entity_poly.type
_entity_poly.pdbx_seq_one_letter_code
_entity_poly.pdbx_strand_id
1 'polypeptide(L)'
;MALIPYDSTALWGMQKLHKSSSTFCFANHTIHIKQNWKQLGVAAVVWDAAVVLCTFLETGGIDLQGRMVLELGAGTGLLGIVAVLLGAQVTITDRKPTLALLESNVQANLPVNLQPRAAVKELTWGQDLTNFSSGGYDIILGADIVYLEETFADLLQTLDYLCSDETVILLSCRLRYERDQNFLKMLRELFTVHEVFYDPGNDVHIFKAQRHVLKGDL
;
A
#
# COMPACT_ATOMS: atom_id res chain seq x y z
N MET A 1 -5.05 -6.39 -21.06
CA MET A 1 -6.30 -5.63 -21.16
C MET A 1 -6.31 -4.64 -20.02
N ALA A 2 -6.28 -3.32 -20.26
CA ALA A 2 -6.27 -2.33 -19.18
C ALA A 2 -7.64 -2.37 -18.48
N LEU A 3 -7.66 -2.62 -17.17
CA LEU A 3 -8.87 -2.55 -16.34
C LEU A 3 -9.25 -1.08 -16.20
N ILE A 4 -10.28 -0.66 -16.92
CA ILE A 4 -10.92 0.65 -16.73
C ILE A 4 -11.86 0.49 -15.54
N PRO A 5 -11.79 1.37 -14.52
CA PRO A 5 -12.75 1.34 -13.41
C PRO A 5 -14.15 1.55 -13.97
N TYR A 6 -15.06 0.61 -13.74
CA TYR A 6 -16.48 0.77 -14.05
C TYR A 6 -17.12 1.61 -12.93
N ASP A 7 -17.22 2.92 -13.17
CA ASP A 7 -18.01 3.82 -12.32
C ASP A 7 -18.90 4.66 -13.23
N SER A 8 -20.17 4.83 -12.87
CA SER A 8 -21.13 5.69 -13.55
C SER A 8 -20.75 7.19 -13.52
N THR A 9 -19.72 7.55 -12.76
CA THR A 9 -19.00 8.84 -12.81
C THR A 9 -17.79 8.78 -13.76
N ALA A 10 -17.85 7.96 -14.82
CA ALA A 10 -16.76 7.64 -15.73
C ALA A 10 -15.97 8.86 -16.27
N LEU A 11 -16.60 10.01 -16.39
CA LEU A 11 -15.95 11.26 -16.82
C LEU A 11 -14.99 11.83 -15.75
N TRP A 12 -15.32 11.71 -14.47
CA TRP A 12 -14.45 12.17 -13.36
C TRP A 12 -13.28 11.21 -13.10
N GLY A 13 -13.53 9.90 -13.20
CA GLY A 13 -12.48 8.88 -13.10
C GLY A 13 -11.43 8.99 -14.19
N MET A 14 -11.86 9.18 -15.44
CA MET A 14 -10.96 9.36 -16.59
C MET A 14 -10.11 10.63 -16.48
N GLN A 15 -10.63 11.73 -15.93
CA GLN A 15 -9.86 12.96 -15.73
C GLN A 15 -8.73 12.80 -14.70
N LYS A 16 -8.92 11.97 -13.64
CA LYS A 16 -7.85 11.64 -12.68
C LYS A 16 -6.70 10.88 -13.34
N LEU A 17 -7.01 9.94 -14.23
CA LEU A 17 -6.03 9.08 -14.90
C LEU A 17 -5.12 9.87 -15.86
N HIS A 18 -5.61 10.97 -16.43
CA HIS A 18 -4.86 11.78 -17.40
C HIS A 18 -4.08 12.95 -16.80
N LYS A 19 -4.22 13.20 -15.48
CA LYS A 19 -3.41 14.23 -14.81
C LYS A 19 -1.96 13.80 -14.74
N SER A 20 -1.04 14.70 -15.06
CA SER A 20 0.40 14.46 -14.92
C SER A 20 0.89 14.59 -13.47
N SER A 21 0.07 15.17 -12.59
CA SER A 21 0.36 15.32 -11.17
C SER A 21 -0.90 15.51 -10.35
N SER A 22 -0.80 15.19 -9.06
CA SER A 22 -1.82 15.47 -8.05
C SER A 22 -1.17 16.02 -6.79
N THR A 23 -1.91 16.84 -6.03
CA THR A 23 -1.42 17.47 -4.80
C THR A 23 -2.26 17.02 -3.61
N PHE A 24 -1.60 16.67 -2.52
CA PHE A 24 -2.21 16.21 -1.28
C PHE A 24 -1.62 16.97 -0.08
N CYS A 25 -2.34 17.01 1.02
CA CYS A 25 -1.86 17.58 2.28
C CYS A 25 -1.97 16.51 3.36
N PHE A 26 -0.83 16.06 3.89
CA PHE A 26 -0.73 15.09 4.99
C PHE A 26 0.42 15.46 5.92
N ALA A 27 0.29 15.17 7.21
CA ALA A 27 1.31 15.42 8.24
C ALA A 27 1.84 16.87 8.19
N ASN A 28 0.97 17.85 7.94
CA ASN A 28 1.29 19.26 7.75
C ASN A 28 2.25 19.56 6.57
N HIS A 29 2.36 18.65 5.59
CA HIS A 29 3.15 18.82 4.38
C HIS A 29 2.27 18.84 3.14
N THR A 30 2.64 19.66 2.16
CA THR A 30 2.06 19.61 0.80
C THR A 30 2.88 18.64 -0.04
N ILE A 31 2.24 17.60 -0.54
CA ILE A 31 2.85 16.49 -1.29
C ILE A 31 2.43 16.60 -2.75
N HIS A 32 3.39 16.72 -3.66
CA HIS A 32 3.15 16.83 -5.10
C HIS A 32 3.55 15.52 -5.80
N ILE A 33 2.57 14.69 -6.14
CA ILE A 33 2.81 13.40 -6.77
C ILE A 33 2.75 13.52 -8.29
N LYS A 34 3.86 13.20 -8.96
CA LYS A 34 3.89 13.02 -10.42
C LYS A 34 3.21 11.71 -10.79
N GLN A 35 2.43 11.74 -11.87
CA GLN A 35 1.70 10.60 -12.41
C GLN A 35 2.05 10.39 -13.88
N ASN A 36 2.04 9.13 -14.36
CA ASN A 36 2.37 8.79 -15.74
C ASN A 36 1.59 7.59 -16.26
N TRP A 37 0.27 7.74 -16.30
CA TRP A 37 -0.64 6.70 -16.81
C TRP A 37 -0.25 6.16 -18.19
N LYS A 38 0.18 7.06 -19.10
CA LYS A 38 0.46 6.68 -20.48
C LYS A 38 1.60 5.66 -20.62
N GLN A 39 2.60 5.71 -19.74
CA GLN A 39 3.77 4.83 -19.80
C GLN A 39 3.69 3.65 -18.86
N LEU A 40 3.11 3.83 -17.67
CA LEU A 40 3.18 2.86 -16.57
C LEU A 40 1.79 2.34 -16.14
N GLY A 41 0.72 2.85 -16.73
CA GLY A 41 -0.64 2.38 -16.44
C GLY A 41 -1.06 2.59 -14.99
N VAL A 42 -1.70 1.57 -14.42
CA VAL A 42 -2.31 1.61 -13.08
C VAL A 42 -1.34 1.92 -11.96
N ALA A 43 -0.08 1.54 -12.10
CA ALA A 43 0.96 1.78 -11.08
C ALA A 43 1.39 3.25 -10.97
N ALA A 44 1.07 4.08 -11.97
CA ALA A 44 1.50 5.47 -12.01
C ALA A 44 0.38 6.49 -11.74
N VAL A 45 -0.61 6.09 -10.96
CA VAL A 45 -1.75 6.92 -10.57
C VAL A 45 -1.99 6.76 -9.06
N VAL A 46 -2.41 7.82 -8.39
CA VAL A 46 -2.87 7.73 -7.00
C VAL A 46 -4.31 7.22 -6.97
N TRP A 47 -4.52 6.09 -6.30
CA TRP A 47 -5.84 5.50 -6.09
C TRP A 47 -6.46 5.98 -4.78
N ASP A 48 -7.79 6.03 -4.73
CA ASP A 48 -8.53 6.50 -3.55
C ASP A 48 -8.20 5.66 -2.31
N ALA A 49 -7.93 4.37 -2.47
CA ALA A 49 -7.53 3.49 -1.37
C ALA A 49 -6.22 3.94 -0.68
N ALA A 50 -5.27 4.49 -1.45
CA ALA A 50 -4.05 5.05 -0.87
C ALA A 50 -4.35 6.34 -0.08
N VAL A 51 -5.22 7.21 -0.59
CA VAL A 51 -5.62 8.44 0.10
C VAL A 51 -6.37 8.14 1.39
N VAL A 52 -7.29 7.18 1.36
CA VAL A 52 -8.07 6.75 2.54
C VAL A 52 -7.15 6.13 3.60
N LEU A 53 -6.18 5.29 3.19
CA LEU A 53 -5.22 4.71 4.13
C LEU A 53 -4.29 5.78 4.72
N CYS A 54 -3.83 6.75 3.93
CA CYS A 54 -3.07 7.90 4.44
C CYS A 54 -3.86 8.68 5.50
N THR A 55 -5.14 8.94 5.24
CA THR A 55 -6.03 9.63 6.21
C THR A 55 -6.19 8.82 7.50
N PHE A 56 -6.39 7.50 7.37
CA PHE A 56 -6.48 6.61 8.53
C PHE A 56 -5.20 6.62 9.37
N LEU A 57 -4.02 6.60 8.74
CA LEU A 57 -2.74 6.69 9.44
C LEU A 57 -2.57 8.04 10.14
N GLU A 58 -2.87 9.16 9.47
CA GLU A 58 -2.75 10.51 10.00
C GLU A 58 -3.67 10.75 11.19
N THR A 59 -4.87 10.18 11.18
CA THR A 59 -5.85 10.30 12.28
C THR A 59 -5.58 9.36 13.46
N GLY A 60 -4.45 8.65 13.46
CA GLY A 60 -4.02 7.81 14.57
C GLY A 60 -4.56 6.39 14.53
N GLY A 61 -4.92 5.88 13.35
CA GLY A 61 -5.37 4.49 13.17
C GLY A 61 -4.35 3.46 13.65
N ILE A 62 -3.05 3.80 13.55
CA ILE A 62 -1.93 3.06 14.14
C ILE A 62 -0.76 4.02 14.38
N ASP A 63 0.02 3.80 15.45
CA ASP A 63 1.22 4.58 15.73
C ASP A 63 2.39 4.12 14.83
N LEU A 64 2.92 5.05 14.03
CA LEU A 64 4.03 4.83 13.11
C LEU A 64 5.38 5.34 13.64
N GLN A 65 5.39 6.07 14.76
CA GLN A 65 6.60 6.68 15.27
C GLN A 65 7.70 5.66 15.56
N GLY A 66 8.81 5.74 14.83
CA GLY A 66 9.96 4.85 14.96
C GLY A 66 9.76 3.43 14.44
N ARG A 67 8.61 3.10 13.84
CA ARG A 67 8.28 1.77 13.32
C ARG A 67 9.03 1.46 12.03
N MET A 68 9.42 0.19 11.89
CA MET A 68 9.92 -0.38 10.64
C MET A 68 8.73 -0.77 9.75
N VAL A 69 8.55 -0.07 8.65
CA VAL A 69 7.40 -0.24 7.76
C VAL A 69 7.85 -0.72 6.38
N LEU A 70 7.10 -1.61 5.78
CA LEU A 70 7.25 -1.98 4.38
C LEU A 70 5.95 -1.69 3.64
N GLU A 71 6.03 -1.00 2.50
CA GLU A 71 4.91 -0.79 1.58
C GLU A 71 5.04 -1.71 0.38
N LEU A 72 3.98 -2.47 0.08
CA LEU A 72 3.86 -3.34 -1.08
C LEU A 72 3.06 -2.64 -2.19
N GLY A 73 3.59 -2.67 -3.42
CA GLY A 73 2.91 -2.12 -4.60
C GLY A 73 2.68 -0.62 -4.49
N ALA A 74 3.71 0.13 -4.10
CA ALA A 74 3.63 1.55 -3.75
C ALA A 74 3.19 2.47 -4.91
N GLY A 75 3.35 2.04 -6.15
CA GLY A 75 2.97 2.81 -7.32
C GLY A 75 3.64 4.17 -7.36
N THR A 76 2.89 5.22 -7.06
CA THR A 76 3.38 6.59 -7.03
C THR A 76 4.12 6.96 -5.74
N GLY A 77 3.99 6.17 -4.66
CA GLY A 77 4.69 6.34 -3.39
C GLY A 77 4.00 7.25 -2.37
N LEU A 78 2.75 7.69 -2.61
CA LEU A 78 2.06 8.59 -1.68
C LEU A 78 2.01 8.03 -0.26
N LEU A 79 1.62 6.77 -0.11
CA LEU A 79 1.42 6.14 1.20
C LEU A 79 2.75 6.00 1.96
N GLY A 80 3.82 5.56 1.29
CA GLY A 80 5.15 5.47 1.90
C GLY A 80 5.71 6.83 2.32
N ILE A 81 5.52 7.87 1.50
CA ILE A 81 5.89 9.25 1.83
C ILE A 81 5.16 9.70 3.10
N VAL A 82 3.84 9.49 3.18
CA VAL A 82 3.05 9.85 4.37
C VAL A 82 3.51 9.08 5.60
N ALA A 83 3.79 7.77 5.47
CA ALA A 83 4.30 6.97 6.58
C ALA A 83 5.65 7.49 7.11
N VAL A 84 6.56 7.93 6.23
CA VAL A 84 7.83 8.58 6.65
C VAL A 84 7.57 9.89 7.37
N LEU A 85 6.68 10.74 6.86
CA LEU A 85 6.32 12.01 7.48
C LEU A 85 5.67 11.82 8.86
N LEU A 86 4.99 10.69 9.08
CA LEU A 86 4.42 10.29 10.38
C LEU A 86 5.44 9.59 11.30
N GLY A 87 6.72 9.54 10.90
CA GLY A 87 7.82 9.13 11.77
C GLY A 87 8.34 7.71 11.58
N ALA A 88 7.84 6.96 10.61
CA ALA A 88 8.31 5.61 10.30
C ALA A 88 9.68 5.59 9.59
N GLN A 89 10.33 4.42 9.63
CA GLN A 89 11.39 4.03 8.71
C GLN A 89 10.77 3.09 7.64
N VAL A 90 10.73 3.51 6.39
CA VAL A 90 9.91 2.86 5.37
C VAL A 90 10.75 2.28 4.25
N THR A 91 10.57 0.98 3.99
CA THR A 91 10.98 0.34 2.74
C THR A 91 9.79 0.39 1.78
N ILE A 92 9.90 1.21 0.73
CA ILE A 92 8.84 1.47 -0.25
C ILE A 92 9.12 0.59 -1.47
N THR A 93 8.20 -0.33 -1.80
CA THR A 93 8.50 -1.34 -2.83
C THR A 93 7.50 -1.36 -3.96
N ASP A 94 8.01 -1.62 -5.17
CA ASP A 94 7.23 -1.92 -6.35
C ASP A 94 8.10 -2.70 -7.36
N ARG A 95 7.51 -3.10 -8.48
CA ARG A 95 8.23 -3.75 -9.58
C ARG A 95 9.15 -2.75 -10.29
N LYS A 96 10.22 -3.27 -10.88
CA LYS A 96 11.27 -2.50 -11.56
C LYS A 96 10.78 -1.36 -12.48
N PRO A 97 9.74 -1.53 -13.33
CA PRO A 97 9.33 -0.45 -14.24
C PRO A 97 8.84 0.83 -13.55
N THR A 98 8.35 0.75 -12.31
CA THR A 98 7.80 1.88 -11.55
C THR A 98 8.84 2.61 -10.72
N LEU A 99 9.99 2.00 -10.42
CA LEU A 99 10.96 2.51 -9.44
C LEU A 99 11.46 3.92 -9.76
N ALA A 100 11.73 4.25 -11.01
CA ALA A 100 12.24 5.58 -11.38
C ALA A 100 11.24 6.70 -11.05
N LEU A 101 9.94 6.47 -11.30
CA LEU A 101 8.88 7.42 -10.93
C LEU A 101 8.72 7.48 -9.41
N LEU A 102 8.71 6.33 -8.75
CA LEU A 102 8.58 6.18 -7.31
C LEU A 102 9.72 6.93 -6.58
N GLU A 103 10.97 6.69 -6.94
CA GLU A 103 12.14 7.39 -6.39
C GLU A 103 12.04 8.91 -6.59
N SER A 104 11.67 9.35 -7.81
CA SER A 104 11.50 10.78 -8.10
C SER A 104 10.46 11.42 -7.20
N ASN A 105 9.32 10.76 -6.93
CA ASN A 105 8.28 11.27 -6.04
C ASN A 105 8.75 11.29 -4.59
N VAL A 106 9.39 10.22 -4.10
CA VAL A 106 9.89 10.14 -2.73
C VAL A 106 10.91 11.25 -2.46
N GLN A 107 11.90 11.42 -3.34
CA GLN A 107 12.94 12.44 -3.19
C GLN A 107 12.38 13.87 -3.25
N ALA A 108 11.40 14.11 -4.14
CA ALA A 108 10.82 15.44 -4.30
C ALA A 108 9.94 15.89 -3.12
N ASN A 109 9.42 14.95 -2.33
CA ASN A 109 8.40 15.24 -1.31
C ASN A 109 8.91 15.05 0.14
N LEU A 110 10.03 14.38 0.34
CA LEU A 110 10.58 14.24 1.68
C LEU A 110 11.61 15.33 1.98
N PRO A 111 11.50 16.02 3.14
CA PRO A 111 12.56 16.89 3.65
C PRO A 111 13.90 16.15 3.71
N VAL A 112 15.00 16.86 3.46
CA VAL A 112 16.35 16.26 3.36
C VAL A 112 16.72 15.43 4.59
N ASN A 113 16.34 15.89 5.78
CA ASN A 113 16.58 15.19 7.06
C ASN A 113 15.73 13.93 7.23
N LEU A 114 14.65 13.75 6.48
CA LEU A 114 13.79 12.56 6.50
C LEU A 114 14.08 11.57 5.36
N GLN A 115 14.75 11.99 4.29
CA GLN A 115 15.11 11.12 3.17
C GLN A 115 15.82 9.82 3.60
N PRO A 116 16.75 9.83 4.60
CA PRO A 116 17.37 8.59 5.07
C PRO A 116 16.40 7.56 5.70
N ARG A 117 15.16 7.97 6.02
CA ARG A 117 14.13 7.08 6.54
C ARG A 117 13.34 6.35 5.45
N ALA A 118 13.55 6.69 4.18
CA ALA A 118 12.89 6.06 3.03
C ALA A 118 13.91 5.27 2.20
N ALA A 119 13.63 4.02 1.94
CA ALA A 119 14.40 3.19 1.02
C ALA A 119 13.49 2.64 -0.07
N VAL A 120 13.69 3.05 -1.33
CA VAL A 120 12.96 2.49 -2.47
C VAL A 120 13.66 1.24 -2.94
N LYS A 121 12.92 0.12 -3.08
CA LYS A 121 13.47 -1.18 -3.48
C LYS A 121 12.56 -1.89 -4.47
N GLU A 122 13.17 -2.65 -5.38
CA GLU A 122 12.45 -3.58 -6.23
C GLU A 122 11.90 -4.75 -5.42
N LEU A 123 10.60 -5.04 -5.57
CA LEU A 123 9.96 -6.25 -5.09
C LEU A 123 8.88 -6.69 -6.08
N THR A 124 9.04 -7.87 -6.62
CA THR A 124 7.98 -8.62 -7.32
C THR A 124 7.46 -9.67 -6.35
N TRP A 125 6.15 -9.71 -6.12
CA TRP A 125 5.57 -10.65 -5.17
C TRP A 125 5.92 -12.10 -5.53
N GLY A 126 6.24 -12.91 -4.53
CA GLY A 126 6.66 -14.30 -4.69
C GLY A 126 8.09 -14.49 -5.21
N GLN A 127 8.84 -13.41 -5.50
CA GLN A 127 10.17 -13.50 -6.10
C GLN A 127 11.23 -12.84 -5.21
N ASP A 128 12.41 -13.45 -5.16
CA ASP A 128 13.62 -12.91 -4.49
C ASP A 128 13.39 -12.36 -3.07
N LEU A 129 12.45 -12.97 -2.33
CA LEU A 129 12.05 -12.52 -0.99
C LEU A 129 13.21 -12.51 0.00
N THR A 130 14.24 -13.34 -0.22
CA THR A 130 15.46 -13.41 0.60
C THR A 130 16.27 -12.10 0.62
N ASN A 131 15.99 -11.17 -0.29
CA ASN A 131 16.56 -9.82 -0.27
C ASN A 131 15.93 -8.91 0.80
N PHE A 132 14.91 -9.41 1.49
CA PHE A 132 14.18 -8.71 2.54
C PHE A 132 14.27 -9.50 3.86
N SER A 133 14.26 -8.77 4.97
CA SER A 133 14.29 -9.40 6.30
C SER A 133 12.95 -10.10 6.57
N SER A 134 12.98 -11.42 6.74
CA SER A 134 11.82 -12.15 7.21
C SER A 134 11.49 -11.69 8.63
N GLY A 135 10.22 -11.28 8.86
CA GLY A 135 9.77 -10.78 10.15
C GLY A 135 10.44 -9.49 10.64
N GLY A 136 11.12 -8.75 9.75
CA GLY A 136 11.86 -7.54 10.10
C GLY A 136 11.05 -6.24 10.09
N TYR A 137 9.73 -6.34 9.93
CA TYR A 137 8.85 -5.17 9.82
C TYR A 137 7.76 -5.20 10.89
N ASP A 138 7.55 -4.05 11.55
CA ASP A 138 6.46 -3.88 12.50
C ASP A 138 5.11 -3.79 11.77
N ILE A 139 5.12 -3.13 10.60
CA ILE A 139 3.90 -2.87 9.83
C ILE A 139 4.16 -3.09 8.34
N ILE A 140 3.23 -3.76 7.68
CA ILE A 140 3.18 -3.91 6.22
C ILE A 140 1.95 -3.16 5.70
N LEU A 141 2.16 -2.27 4.74
CA LEU A 141 1.12 -1.47 4.12
C LEU A 141 0.88 -1.91 2.68
N GLY A 142 -0.38 -1.90 2.26
CA GLY A 142 -0.75 -2.12 0.87
C GLY A 142 -2.05 -1.40 0.52
N ALA A 143 -2.02 -0.55 -0.51
CA ALA A 143 -3.18 0.20 -0.96
C ALA A 143 -3.55 -0.17 -2.39
N ASP A 144 -4.78 -0.64 -2.58
CA ASP A 144 -5.37 -1.07 -3.87
C ASP A 144 -4.55 -2.14 -4.62
N ILE A 145 -3.89 -3.03 -3.86
CA ILE A 145 -3.05 -4.11 -4.41
C ILE A 145 -3.81 -5.42 -4.66
N VAL A 146 -5.06 -5.49 -4.23
CA VAL A 146 -5.94 -6.67 -4.40
C VAL A 146 -6.82 -6.45 -5.63
N TYR A 147 -6.30 -6.73 -6.85
CA TYR A 147 -7.03 -6.49 -8.10
C TYR A 147 -6.73 -7.51 -9.21
N LEU A 148 -5.60 -8.23 -9.16
CA LEU A 148 -5.20 -9.25 -10.12
C LEU A 148 -5.21 -10.62 -9.45
N GLU A 149 -6.21 -11.45 -9.77
CA GLU A 149 -6.41 -12.75 -9.13
C GLU A 149 -5.21 -13.69 -9.31
N GLU A 150 -4.55 -13.61 -10.48
CA GLU A 150 -3.34 -14.38 -10.77
C GLU A 150 -2.14 -14.05 -9.85
N THR A 151 -2.17 -12.93 -9.15
CA THR A 151 -1.09 -12.51 -8.23
C THR A 151 -1.40 -12.80 -6.76
N PHE A 152 -2.58 -13.31 -6.43
CA PHE A 152 -3.01 -13.48 -5.04
C PHE A 152 -2.13 -14.47 -4.27
N ALA A 153 -1.77 -15.59 -4.88
CA ALA A 153 -0.90 -16.59 -4.24
C ALA A 153 0.49 -15.99 -3.94
N ASP A 154 1.07 -15.27 -4.89
CA ASP A 154 2.37 -14.63 -4.75
C ASP A 154 2.34 -13.51 -3.70
N LEU A 155 1.24 -12.73 -3.66
CA LEU A 155 1.05 -11.70 -2.63
C LEU A 155 0.95 -12.31 -1.23
N LEU A 156 0.17 -13.38 -1.06
CA LEU A 156 0.03 -14.08 0.21
C LEU A 156 1.35 -14.72 0.65
N GLN A 157 2.11 -15.35 -0.26
CA GLN A 157 3.44 -15.87 0.01
C GLN A 157 4.39 -14.75 0.47
N THR A 158 4.31 -13.58 -0.15
CA THR A 158 5.11 -12.41 0.22
C THR A 158 4.76 -11.93 1.62
N LEU A 159 3.47 -11.77 1.91
CA LEU A 159 2.99 -11.38 3.24
C LEU A 159 3.42 -12.39 4.31
N ASP A 160 3.25 -13.68 4.03
CA ASP A 160 3.64 -14.74 4.96
C ASP A 160 5.14 -14.74 5.24
N TYR A 161 5.99 -14.56 4.23
CA TYR A 161 7.44 -14.47 4.38
C TYR A 161 7.88 -13.26 5.23
N LEU A 162 7.26 -12.09 4.98
CA LEU A 162 7.67 -10.82 5.58
C LEU A 162 7.18 -10.63 7.01
N CYS A 163 6.10 -11.33 7.41
CA CYS A 163 5.49 -11.17 8.72
C CYS A 163 6.18 -12.01 9.81
N SER A 164 6.37 -11.39 10.97
CA SER A 164 6.50 -12.09 12.27
C SER A 164 5.13 -12.24 12.94
N ASP A 165 5.10 -12.81 14.14
CA ASP A 165 3.87 -12.91 14.95
C ASP A 165 3.37 -11.54 15.41
N GLU A 166 4.26 -10.55 15.51
CA GLU A 166 3.96 -9.17 15.95
C GLU A 166 3.65 -8.21 14.80
N THR A 167 3.93 -8.61 13.55
CA THR A 167 3.73 -7.75 12.39
C THR A 167 2.25 -7.46 12.16
N VAL A 168 1.91 -6.19 11.98
CA VAL A 168 0.57 -5.74 11.59
C VAL A 168 0.55 -5.48 10.09
N ILE A 169 -0.39 -6.09 9.38
CA ILE A 169 -0.69 -5.79 7.98
C ILE A 169 -1.88 -4.83 7.93
N LEU A 170 -1.79 -3.77 7.14
CA LEU A 170 -2.91 -2.89 6.80
C LEU A 170 -3.10 -2.89 5.28
N LEU A 171 -4.24 -3.38 4.84
CA LEU A 171 -4.62 -3.39 3.42
C LEU A 171 -5.84 -2.52 3.22
N SER A 172 -5.78 -1.57 2.29
CA SER A 172 -6.93 -0.79 1.85
C SER A 172 -7.33 -1.16 0.44
N CYS A 173 -8.60 -1.43 0.22
CA CYS A 173 -9.13 -1.80 -1.09
C CYS A 173 -10.64 -1.56 -1.18
N ARG A 174 -11.15 -1.56 -2.42
CA ARG A 174 -12.58 -1.69 -2.71
C ARG A 174 -12.92 -3.16 -2.92
N LEU A 175 -14.08 -3.58 -2.42
CA LEU A 175 -14.59 -4.95 -2.59
C LEU A 175 -15.68 -4.94 -3.67
N ARG A 176 -15.28 -4.97 -4.95
CA ARG A 176 -16.20 -4.83 -6.09
C ARG A 176 -16.63 -6.16 -6.69
N TYR A 177 -15.79 -7.19 -6.57
CA TYR A 177 -15.94 -8.45 -7.28
C TYR A 177 -15.79 -9.64 -6.34
N GLU A 178 -16.31 -10.79 -6.75
CA GLU A 178 -16.17 -12.04 -5.99
C GLU A 178 -14.71 -12.42 -5.74
N ARG A 179 -13.81 -12.14 -6.70
CA ARG A 179 -12.37 -12.36 -6.53
C ARG A 179 -11.77 -11.59 -5.34
N ASP A 180 -12.25 -10.37 -5.07
CA ASP A 180 -11.75 -9.57 -3.94
C ASP A 180 -12.15 -10.22 -2.60
N GLN A 181 -13.36 -10.79 -2.54
CA GLN A 181 -13.80 -11.60 -1.39
C GLN A 181 -13.03 -12.92 -1.28
N ASN A 182 -12.66 -13.54 -2.41
CA ASN A 182 -11.84 -14.74 -2.42
C ASN A 182 -10.44 -14.47 -1.87
N PHE A 183 -9.82 -13.34 -2.23
CA PHE A 183 -8.55 -12.94 -1.61
C PHE A 183 -8.66 -12.83 -0.09
N LEU A 184 -9.71 -12.19 0.43
CA LEU A 184 -9.92 -12.08 1.88
C LEU A 184 -10.14 -13.44 2.56
N LYS A 185 -10.76 -14.42 1.87
CA LYS A 185 -10.87 -15.80 2.39
C LYS A 185 -9.48 -16.43 2.49
N MET A 186 -8.67 -16.37 1.42
CA MET A 186 -7.32 -16.89 1.43
C MET A 186 -6.44 -16.21 2.47
N LEU A 187 -6.56 -14.88 2.65
CA LEU A 187 -5.83 -14.13 3.68
C LEU A 187 -6.20 -14.62 5.09
N ARG A 188 -7.49 -14.95 5.33
CA ARG A 188 -7.97 -15.48 6.62
C ARG A 188 -7.47 -16.89 6.94
N GLU A 189 -6.98 -17.63 5.96
CA GLU A 189 -6.35 -18.93 6.21
C GLU A 189 -4.97 -18.77 6.89
N LEU A 190 -4.29 -17.66 6.66
CA LEU A 190 -2.95 -17.37 7.20
C LEU A 190 -2.97 -16.39 8.37
N PHE A 191 -3.96 -15.48 8.40
CA PHE A 191 -4.00 -14.36 9.34
C PHE A 191 -5.39 -14.18 9.95
N THR A 192 -5.43 -13.65 11.17
CA THR A 192 -6.65 -13.10 11.76
C THR A 192 -6.90 -11.73 11.12
N VAL A 193 -8.04 -11.58 10.43
CA VAL A 193 -8.36 -10.40 9.62
C VAL A 193 -9.60 -9.70 10.16
N HIS A 194 -9.48 -8.42 10.47
CA HIS A 194 -10.56 -7.54 10.91
C HIS A 194 -10.68 -6.34 9.97
N GLU A 195 -11.89 -5.96 9.62
CA GLU A 195 -12.16 -4.64 9.05
C GLU A 195 -12.06 -3.62 10.18
N VAL A 196 -11.16 -2.63 10.04
CA VAL A 196 -10.91 -1.61 11.07
C VAL A 196 -11.44 -0.24 10.69
N PHE A 197 -11.73 -0.03 9.39
CA PHE A 197 -12.30 1.21 8.89
C PHE A 197 -13.02 0.98 7.55
N TYR A 198 -14.09 1.74 7.31
CA TYR A 198 -14.79 1.83 6.03
C TYR A 198 -15.06 3.29 5.70
N ASP A 199 -14.64 3.73 4.51
CA ASP A 199 -14.96 5.04 3.95
C ASP A 199 -16.10 4.91 2.95
N PRO A 200 -17.34 5.33 3.31
CA PRO A 200 -18.48 5.22 2.41
C PRO A 200 -18.43 6.20 1.23
N GLY A 201 -17.65 7.28 1.35
CA GLY A 201 -17.50 8.26 0.28
C GLY A 201 -16.70 7.74 -0.91
N ASN A 202 -15.70 6.92 -0.64
CA ASN A 202 -14.85 6.30 -1.65
C ASN A 202 -15.11 4.81 -1.83
N ASP A 203 -15.99 4.20 -1.04
CA ASP A 203 -16.24 2.75 -1.00
C ASP A 203 -14.94 1.96 -0.77
N VAL A 204 -14.15 2.39 0.22
CA VAL A 204 -12.85 1.80 0.57
C VAL A 204 -12.90 1.20 1.96
N HIS A 205 -12.50 -0.06 2.06
CA HIS A 205 -12.33 -0.78 3.31
C HIS A 205 -10.87 -0.81 3.71
N ILE A 206 -10.57 -0.73 5.02
CA ILE A 206 -9.24 -0.99 5.56
C ILE A 206 -9.31 -2.24 6.44
N PHE A 207 -8.50 -3.23 6.08
CA PHE A 207 -8.36 -4.48 6.81
C PHE A 207 -7.04 -4.48 7.58
N LYS A 208 -7.12 -4.85 8.86
CA LYS A 208 -5.98 -5.18 9.69
C LYS A 208 -5.85 -6.68 9.75
N ALA A 209 -4.65 -7.21 9.47
CA ALA A 209 -4.36 -8.62 9.60
C ALA A 209 -3.10 -8.84 10.45
N GLN A 210 -3.08 -9.93 11.22
CA GLN A 210 -1.95 -10.39 12.03
C GLN A 210 -1.92 -11.92 12.02
N ARG A 211 -0.75 -12.55 12.20
CA ARG A 211 -0.67 -14.00 12.30
C ARG A 211 -1.61 -14.53 13.38
N HIS A 212 -2.13 -15.72 13.16
CA HIS A 212 -2.91 -16.39 14.20
C HIS A 212 -2.03 -16.60 15.43
N VAL A 213 -2.48 -16.10 16.57
CA VAL A 213 -1.85 -16.44 17.85
C VAL A 213 -2.09 -17.94 18.08
N LEU A 214 -1.05 -18.74 17.96
CA LEU A 214 -1.10 -20.13 18.43
C LEU A 214 -1.37 -20.06 19.95
N LYS A 215 -2.58 -20.43 20.38
CA LYS A 215 -2.81 -20.68 21.80
C LYS A 215 -1.85 -21.82 22.15
N GLY A 216 -0.77 -21.48 22.86
CA GLY A 216 0.08 -22.49 23.46
C GLY A 216 -0.78 -23.38 24.32
N ASP A 217 -0.68 -24.69 24.11
CA ASP A 217 -1.26 -25.68 25.01
C ASP A 217 -0.72 -25.38 26.40
N LEU A 218 -1.60 -24.96 27.32
CA LEU A 218 -1.36 -24.86 28.75
C LEU A 218 -1.51 -26.23 29.36
#